data_45c8fc9f6446fbf4a47fcab9c913e7bf
#
_entry.id   45c8fc9f6446fbf4a47fcab9c913e7bf
#
_cell.length_a   1.000
_cell.length_b   1.000
_cell.length_c   1.000
_cell.angle_alpha   90.00
_cell.angle_beta   90.00
_cell.angle_gamma   90.00
#
_symmetry.space_group_name_H-M   'P 1'
#
loop_
_entity.id
_entity.type
_entity.pdbx_description
1 polymer ?
#
loop_
_entity_poly.entity_id
_entity_poly.type
_entity_poly.pdbx_seq_one_letter_code
_entity_poly.pdbx_strand_id
1 'polypeptide(L)'
;MEIIDAHQHLWDLDLFSFSWCRGIQQLNRTFLMADYLEAIEGMDVEQTVHVEADVDEPFLLAETRHVLQQSEQDNPLEGVVAGGRPEHSHFKDYLDQIVGHPKLKGIRRVLHTQPDDLVRGPWFIQNVALLERYGLSFDLCVLARQLPVALNLVKSCPGVAFILDHCGVPQVKEHILDPWRQHILEISKCPNVVCKVSGLVTLCGAPHNVTNVKTAVMWSDY
;
A
#
# COMPACT_ATOMS: atom_id res chain seq x y z
N MET A 1 -15.57 -1.62 -20.03
CA MET A 1 -15.88 -1.42 -18.57
C MET A 1 -14.82 -0.50 -18.04
N GLU A 2 -15.22 0.62 -17.49
CA GLU A 2 -14.31 1.57 -16.87
C GLU A 2 -13.60 0.92 -15.66
N ILE A 3 -12.29 1.00 -15.63
CA ILE A 3 -11.46 0.39 -14.57
C ILE A 3 -10.79 1.51 -13.77
N ILE A 4 -10.81 1.39 -12.44
CA ILE A 4 -9.99 2.19 -11.54
C ILE A 4 -8.96 1.24 -10.92
N ASP A 5 -7.67 1.43 -11.25
CA ASP A 5 -6.60 0.65 -10.62
C ASP A 5 -6.27 1.23 -9.24
N ALA A 6 -6.72 0.56 -8.19
CA ALA A 6 -6.58 1.03 -6.80
C ALA A 6 -5.23 0.67 -6.15
N HIS A 7 -4.26 0.10 -6.89
CA HIS A 7 -2.97 -0.32 -6.31
C HIS A 7 -1.84 -0.35 -7.33
N GLN A 8 -1.40 0.82 -7.76
CA GLN A 8 -0.27 1.01 -8.66
C GLN A 8 0.99 1.38 -7.87
N HIS A 9 2.14 0.91 -8.31
CA HIS A 9 3.44 1.36 -7.81
C HIS A 9 4.28 1.96 -8.94
N LEU A 10 4.87 3.13 -8.66
CA LEU A 10 5.89 3.76 -9.50
C LEU A 10 7.12 4.01 -8.63
N TRP A 11 8.32 3.83 -9.18
CA TRP A 11 9.56 4.22 -8.52
C TRP A 11 10.65 4.58 -9.52
N ASP A 12 11.48 5.54 -9.13
CA ASP A 12 12.57 6.06 -9.93
C ASP A 12 13.90 5.88 -9.18
N LEU A 13 14.75 4.95 -9.65
CA LEU A 13 16.04 4.64 -9.04
C LEU A 13 17.11 5.70 -9.32
N ASP A 14 16.87 6.61 -10.27
CA ASP A 14 17.77 7.74 -10.54
C ASP A 14 17.57 8.87 -9.53
N LEU A 15 16.37 8.97 -8.95
CA LEU A 15 16.02 10.00 -7.97
C LEU A 15 16.07 9.51 -6.52
N PHE A 16 15.65 8.26 -6.28
CA PHE A 16 15.45 7.74 -4.93
C PHE A 16 16.06 6.35 -4.75
N SER A 17 16.34 5.99 -3.51
CA SER A 17 16.85 4.66 -3.15
C SER A 17 15.73 3.76 -2.62
N PHE A 18 15.65 2.54 -3.18
CA PHE A 18 14.73 1.48 -2.77
C PHE A 18 15.55 0.23 -2.49
N SER A 19 16.05 0.11 -1.26
CA SER A 19 16.99 -0.96 -0.88
C SER A 19 16.40 -2.35 -1.05
N TRP A 20 15.09 -2.51 -0.93
CA TRP A 20 14.40 -3.79 -1.04
C TRP A 20 14.48 -4.43 -2.44
N CYS A 21 14.54 -3.64 -3.50
CA CYS A 21 14.53 -4.17 -4.87
C CYS A 21 15.93 -4.59 -5.38
N ARG A 22 17.02 -4.21 -4.69
CA ARG A 22 18.41 -4.44 -5.15
C ARG A 22 18.74 -5.92 -5.39
N GLY A 23 18.10 -6.83 -4.67
CA GLY A 23 18.28 -8.28 -4.83
C GLY A 23 17.35 -8.94 -5.86
N ILE A 24 16.45 -8.19 -6.48
CA ILE A 24 15.42 -8.69 -7.39
C ILE A 24 15.65 -8.13 -8.78
N GLN A 25 16.38 -8.87 -9.63
CA GLN A 25 16.82 -8.40 -10.94
C GLN A 25 15.71 -7.75 -11.78
N GLN A 26 14.49 -8.31 -11.75
CA GLN A 26 13.34 -7.84 -12.54
C GLN A 26 12.79 -6.50 -12.03
N LEU A 27 12.95 -6.19 -10.74
CA LEU A 27 12.44 -5.00 -10.09
C LEU A 27 13.51 -3.94 -9.83
N ASN A 28 14.80 -4.29 -9.98
CA ASN A 28 15.91 -3.37 -9.79
C ASN A 28 16.12 -2.48 -11.03
N ARG A 29 15.07 -1.80 -11.44
CA ARG A 29 15.05 -0.78 -12.49
C ARG A 29 13.98 0.26 -12.18
N THR A 30 14.03 1.39 -12.84
CA THR A 30 13.01 2.43 -12.79
C THR A 30 11.72 1.96 -13.46
N PHE A 31 10.56 2.30 -12.86
CA PHE A 31 9.22 2.11 -13.40
C PHE A 31 8.43 3.41 -13.26
N LEU A 32 8.22 4.08 -14.38
CA LEU A 32 7.53 5.37 -14.46
C LEU A 32 6.11 5.23 -15.00
N MET A 33 5.37 6.33 -15.02
CA MET A 33 4.02 6.38 -15.59
C MET A 33 4.00 5.90 -17.05
N ALA A 34 5.05 6.16 -17.84
CA ALA A 34 5.15 5.67 -19.22
C ALA A 34 5.16 4.12 -19.28
N ASP A 35 5.93 3.46 -18.40
CA ASP A 35 5.96 1.99 -18.32
C ASP A 35 4.58 1.43 -17.91
N TYR A 36 3.88 2.14 -17.01
CA TYR A 36 2.54 1.74 -16.60
C TYR A 36 1.54 1.87 -17.76
N LEU A 37 1.54 3.01 -18.46
CA LEU A 37 0.63 3.23 -19.59
C LEU A 37 0.86 2.21 -20.72
N GLU A 38 2.11 1.84 -21.00
CA GLU A 38 2.45 0.76 -21.92
C GLU A 38 1.89 -0.59 -21.43
N ALA A 39 2.00 -0.87 -20.13
CA ALA A 39 1.54 -2.13 -19.56
C ALA A 39 0.01 -2.31 -19.62
N ILE A 40 -0.75 -1.24 -19.50
CA ILE A 40 -2.23 -1.22 -19.56
C ILE A 40 -2.77 -0.97 -20.97
N GLU A 41 -1.93 -0.92 -22.01
CA GLU A 41 -2.37 -0.68 -23.38
C GLU A 41 -3.50 -1.66 -23.80
N GLY A 42 -4.62 -1.10 -24.26
CA GLY A 42 -5.81 -1.86 -24.63
C GLY A 42 -6.73 -2.24 -23.48
N MET A 43 -6.44 -1.78 -22.26
CA MET A 43 -7.34 -1.83 -21.11
C MET A 43 -8.04 -0.47 -20.94
N ASP A 44 -9.26 -0.49 -20.40
CA ASP A 44 -10.10 0.69 -20.18
C ASP A 44 -9.85 1.27 -18.77
N VAL A 45 -8.58 1.51 -18.45
CA VAL A 45 -8.17 2.09 -17.15
C VAL A 45 -8.25 3.60 -17.24
N GLU A 46 -9.21 4.18 -16.52
CA GLU A 46 -9.44 5.61 -16.50
C GLU A 46 -8.67 6.33 -15.38
N GLN A 47 -8.56 5.67 -14.22
CA GLN A 47 -7.96 6.28 -13.04
C GLN A 47 -7.06 5.27 -12.32
N THR A 48 -6.03 5.79 -11.64
CA THR A 48 -5.15 4.98 -10.81
C THR A 48 -4.94 5.60 -9.43
N VAL A 49 -4.65 4.75 -8.46
CA VAL A 49 -4.17 5.15 -7.13
C VAL A 49 -2.75 4.64 -6.95
N HIS A 50 -1.80 5.56 -6.88
CA HIS A 50 -0.43 5.22 -6.50
C HIS A 50 -0.38 4.83 -5.02
N VAL A 51 0.25 3.72 -4.73
CA VAL A 51 0.59 3.30 -3.38
C VAL A 51 2.12 3.34 -3.25
N GLU A 52 2.64 3.93 -2.18
CA GLU A 52 4.07 4.05 -1.92
C GLU A 52 4.82 2.73 -2.16
N ALA A 53 6.08 2.80 -2.58
CA ALA A 53 6.88 1.64 -2.94
C ALA A 53 8.00 1.31 -1.92
N ASP A 54 7.82 1.63 -0.64
CA ASP A 54 8.77 1.43 0.47
C ASP A 54 10.15 2.03 0.17
N VAL A 55 10.15 3.30 -0.22
CA VAL A 55 11.37 4.09 -0.41
C VAL A 55 12.21 4.12 0.87
N ASP A 56 13.53 4.14 0.74
CA ASP A 56 14.42 4.27 1.88
C ASP A 56 14.11 5.57 2.66
N GLU A 57 14.07 5.47 3.97
CA GLU A 57 13.51 6.50 4.87
C GLU A 57 14.02 7.93 4.64
N PRO A 58 15.31 8.18 4.33
CA PRO A 58 15.79 9.55 4.04
C PRO A 58 15.09 10.23 2.86
N PHE A 59 14.48 9.46 1.98
CA PHE A 59 13.81 9.97 0.77
C PHE A 59 12.29 10.05 0.90
N LEU A 60 11.71 9.60 2.02
CA LEU A 60 10.27 9.46 2.21
C LEU A 60 9.46 10.72 1.84
N LEU A 61 9.87 11.88 2.36
CA LEU A 61 9.18 13.14 2.06
C LEU A 61 9.40 13.60 0.62
N ALA A 62 10.60 13.42 0.10
CA ALA A 62 10.94 13.83 -1.25
C ALA A 62 10.20 13.00 -2.30
N GLU A 63 10.13 11.68 -2.10
CA GLU A 63 9.37 10.75 -2.94
C GLU A 63 7.88 11.08 -2.91
N THR A 64 7.29 11.25 -1.73
CA THR A 64 5.88 11.63 -1.60
C THR A 64 5.55 12.91 -2.36
N ARG A 65 6.37 13.97 -2.20
CA ARG A 65 6.17 15.23 -2.92
C ARG A 65 6.31 15.08 -4.42
N HIS A 66 7.26 14.27 -4.86
CA HIS A 66 7.47 13.97 -6.28
C HIS A 66 6.24 13.30 -6.90
N VAL A 67 5.69 12.27 -6.24
CA VAL A 67 4.50 11.57 -6.73
C VAL A 67 3.27 12.47 -6.72
N LEU A 68 3.08 13.27 -5.67
CA LEU A 68 2.00 14.26 -5.62
C LEU A 68 2.12 15.27 -6.78
N GLN A 69 3.31 15.77 -7.08
CA GLN A 69 3.55 16.65 -8.22
C GLN A 69 3.28 15.94 -9.57
N GLN A 70 3.64 14.67 -9.71
CA GLN A 70 3.31 13.89 -10.90
C GLN A 70 1.79 13.73 -11.07
N SER A 71 1.02 13.61 -9.99
CA SER A 71 -0.43 13.52 -10.05
C SER A 71 -1.12 14.79 -10.56
N GLU A 72 -0.44 15.93 -10.60
CA GLU A 72 -0.96 17.19 -11.18
C GLU A 72 -0.83 17.23 -12.71
N GLN A 73 -0.10 16.30 -13.31
CA GLN A 73 0.09 16.22 -14.75
C GLN A 73 -1.12 15.55 -15.43
N ASP A 74 -1.18 15.65 -16.75
CA ASP A 74 -2.20 14.97 -17.58
C ASP A 74 -1.89 13.47 -17.67
N ASN A 75 -2.37 12.72 -16.69
CA ASN A 75 -2.22 11.28 -16.58
C ASN A 75 -3.34 10.70 -15.67
N PRO A 76 -3.56 9.37 -15.63
CA PRO A 76 -4.67 8.76 -14.88
C PRO A 76 -4.50 8.76 -13.35
N LEU A 77 -3.43 9.31 -12.79
CA LEU A 77 -3.15 9.28 -11.36
C LEU A 77 -4.06 10.23 -10.57
N GLU A 78 -5.09 9.68 -9.92
CA GLU A 78 -6.13 10.41 -9.19
C GLU A 78 -6.04 10.28 -7.67
N GLY A 79 -5.21 9.38 -7.17
CA GLY A 79 -5.00 9.17 -5.74
C GLY A 79 -3.56 8.79 -5.40
N VAL A 80 -3.09 9.22 -4.24
CA VAL A 80 -1.77 8.88 -3.70
C VAL A 80 -1.92 8.40 -2.26
N VAL A 81 -1.46 7.18 -2.01
CA VAL A 81 -1.24 6.65 -0.67
C VAL A 81 0.26 6.76 -0.40
N ALA A 82 0.64 7.73 0.43
CA ALA A 82 2.03 8.03 0.72
C ALA A 82 2.63 7.09 1.76
N GLY A 83 3.92 6.87 1.71
CA GLY A 83 4.64 6.19 2.78
C GLY A 83 4.62 6.98 4.09
N GLY A 84 4.63 6.29 5.23
CA GLY A 84 4.69 6.95 6.53
C GLY A 84 5.41 6.11 7.57
N ARG A 85 5.86 6.77 8.64
CA ARG A 85 6.52 6.13 9.79
C ARG A 85 5.80 6.53 11.09
N PRO A 86 4.59 5.97 11.37
CA PRO A 86 3.82 6.32 12.56
C PRO A 86 4.54 6.00 13.88
N GLU A 87 5.54 5.14 13.85
CA GLU A 87 6.41 4.84 15.00
C GLU A 87 7.25 6.02 15.46
N HIS A 88 7.42 7.07 14.66
CA HIS A 88 8.26 8.23 14.97
C HIS A 88 7.50 9.35 15.67
N SER A 89 8.10 9.97 16.67
CA SER A 89 7.51 11.09 17.41
C SER A 89 7.24 12.33 16.52
N HIS A 90 7.97 12.46 15.41
CA HIS A 90 7.85 13.58 14.45
C HIS A 90 6.96 13.24 13.24
N PHE A 91 6.17 12.15 13.30
CA PHE A 91 5.26 11.78 12.22
C PHE A 91 4.24 12.88 11.89
N LYS A 92 3.77 13.62 12.92
CA LYS A 92 2.88 14.76 12.69
C LYS A 92 3.55 15.85 11.83
N ASP A 93 4.84 16.15 12.09
CA ASP A 93 5.57 17.17 11.34
C ASP A 93 5.77 16.75 9.87
N TYR A 94 5.86 15.44 9.61
CA TYR A 94 5.83 14.90 8.26
C TYR A 94 4.46 15.09 7.61
N LEU A 95 3.37 14.73 8.29
CA LEU A 95 2.00 14.92 7.78
C LEU A 95 1.73 16.38 7.43
N ASP A 96 2.09 17.33 8.31
CA ASP A 96 1.87 18.77 8.10
C ASP A 96 2.52 19.30 6.80
N GLN A 97 3.50 18.57 6.24
CA GLN A 97 4.21 18.95 5.01
C GLN A 97 3.57 18.40 3.73
N ILE A 98 2.63 17.46 3.84
CA ILE A 98 1.99 16.81 2.69
C ILE A 98 0.47 16.92 2.70
N VAL A 99 -0.15 17.13 3.87
CA VAL A 99 -1.61 17.31 3.97
C VAL A 99 -2.06 18.56 3.24
N GLY A 100 -3.29 18.54 2.72
CA GLY A 100 -3.85 19.63 1.93
C GLY A 100 -3.73 19.42 0.43
N HIS A 101 -2.90 18.48 -0.04
CA HIS A 101 -2.92 18.10 -1.46
C HIS A 101 -4.17 17.28 -1.77
N PRO A 102 -5.00 17.65 -2.75
CA PRO A 102 -6.32 17.04 -2.97
C PRO A 102 -6.24 15.56 -3.38
N LYS A 103 -5.13 15.14 -3.97
CA LYS A 103 -4.91 13.75 -4.40
C LYS A 103 -4.24 12.88 -3.33
N LEU A 104 -3.81 13.42 -2.19
CA LEU A 104 -3.39 12.60 -1.05
C LEU A 104 -4.62 11.93 -0.42
N LYS A 105 -4.65 10.60 -0.40
CA LYS A 105 -5.80 9.81 0.06
C LYS A 105 -5.52 9.01 1.33
N GLY A 106 -4.25 8.64 1.56
CA GLY A 106 -3.91 7.81 2.70
C GLY A 106 -2.43 7.75 2.97
N ILE A 107 -2.11 7.00 4.01
CA ILE A 107 -0.74 6.67 4.43
C ILE A 107 -0.62 5.16 4.49
N ARG A 108 0.51 4.62 4.03
CA ARG A 108 0.89 3.21 4.21
C ARG A 108 2.17 3.09 5.01
N ARG A 109 2.23 2.07 5.85
CA ARG A 109 3.44 1.56 6.46
C ARG A 109 3.60 0.09 6.10
N VAL A 110 4.68 -0.27 5.40
CA VAL A 110 5.02 -1.67 5.14
C VAL A 110 5.38 -2.34 6.47
N LEU A 111 4.47 -3.15 7.01
CA LEU A 111 4.61 -3.83 8.31
C LEU A 111 5.08 -5.27 8.17
N HIS A 112 4.93 -5.88 7.01
CA HIS A 112 5.25 -7.30 6.82
C HIS A 112 6.75 -7.62 6.98
N THR A 113 7.62 -6.62 6.81
CA THR A 113 9.07 -6.72 7.04
C THR A 113 9.49 -6.26 8.43
N GLN A 114 8.56 -5.76 9.24
CA GLN A 114 8.84 -5.17 10.55
C GLN A 114 8.53 -6.15 11.69
N PRO A 115 9.12 -5.94 12.88
CA PRO A 115 8.72 -6.65 14.09
C PRO A 115 7.25 -6.40 14.44
N ASP A 116 6.54 -7.43 14.91
CA ASP A 116 5.10 -7.34 15.22
C ASP A 116 4.78 -6.38 16.38
N ASP A 117 5.77 -6.07 17.21
CA ASP A 117 5.63 -5.14 18.34
C ASP A 117 5.78 -3.66 17.94
N LEU A 118 6.24 -3.36 16.72
CA LEU A 118 6.35 -1.99 16.22
C LEU A 118 5.02 -1.22 16.38
N VAL A 119 3.92 -1.86 16.02
CA VAL A 119 2.57 -1.27 16.10
C VAL A 119 2.12 -0.98 17.54
N ARG A 120 2.72 -1.66 18.52
CA ARG A 120 2.43 -1.47 19.95
C ARG A 120 3.24 -0.33 20.58
N GLY A 121 4.14 0.27 19.82
CA GLY A 121 4.95 1.39 20.26
C GLY A 121 4.09 2.60 20.70
N PRO A 122 4.59 3.46 21.60
CA PRO A 122 3.81 4.53 22.20
C PRO A 122 3.29 5.55 21.17
N TRP A 123 4.00 5.72 20.07
CA TRP A 123 3.64 6.68 19.03
C TRP A 123 2.73 6.10 17.95
N PHE A 124 2.83 4.80 17.64
CA PHE A 124 2.21 4.22 16.44
C PHE A 124 0.69 4.43 16.42
N ILE A 125 -0.01 3.97 17.45
CA ILE A 125 -1.48 4.09 17.55
C ILE A 125 -1.90 5.57 17.59
N GLN A 126 -1.20 6.37 18.40
CA GLN A 126 -1.48 7.80 18.53
C GLN A 126 -1.33 8.54 17.19
N ASN A 127 -0.29 8.24 16.44
CA ASN A 127 0.00 8.86 15.16
C ASN A 127 -0.93 8.37 14.05
N VAL A 128 -1.30 7.08 14.03
CA VAL A 128 -2.33 6.58 13.10
C VAL A 128 -3.68 7.26 13.38
N ALA A 129 -4.06 7.45 14.65
CA ALA A 129 -5.30 8.13 15.00
C ALA A 129 -5.36 9.60 14.52
N LEU A 130 -4.21 10.25 14.27
CA LEU A 130 -4.20 11.61 13.68
C LEU A 130 -4.79 11.65 12.27
N LEU A 131 -4.74 10.54 11.51
CA LEU A 131 -5.21 10.49 10.13
C LEU A 131 -6.71 10.81 10.01
N GLU A 132 -7.50 10.50 11.03
CA GLU A 132 -8.92 10.89 11.10
C GLU A 132 -9.11 12.40 10.90
N ARG A 133 -8.26 13.22 11.52
CA ARG A 133 -8.35 14.70 11.44
C ARG A 133 -8.09 15.24 10.05
N TYR A 134 -7.35 14.49 9.25
CA TYR A 134 -6.97 14.85 7.88
C TYR A 134 -7.84 14.16 6.83
N GLY A 135 -8.77 13.27 7.25
CA GLY A 135 -9.60 12.48 6.34
C GLY A 135 -8.78 11.47 5.50
N LEU A 136 -7.62 11.01 6.03
CA LEU A 136 -6.73 10.07 5.35
C LEU A 136 -6.99 8.64 5.82
N SER A 137 -6.90 7.68 4.88
CA SER A 137 -6.91 6.25 5.19
C SER A 137 -5.55 5.77 5.70
N PHE A 138 -5.54 4.55 6.30
CA PHE A 138 -4.32 3.82 6.59
C PHE A 138 -4.32 2.45 5.93
N ASP A 139 -3.36 2.20 5.04
CA ASP A 139 -3.22 0.92 4.36
C ASP A 139 -2.42 -0.06 5.23
N LEU A 140 -3.03 -1.22 5.52
CA LEU A 140 -2.49 -2.30 6.35
C LEU A 140 -1.73 -3.29 5.46
N CYS A 141 -0.44 -3.06 5.27
CA CYS A 141 0.46 -3.96 4.55
C CYS A 141 1.08 -4.98 5.53
N VAL A 142 0.34 -6.07 5.82
CA VAL A 142 0.65 -7.07 6.87
C VAL A 142 0.63 -8.49 6.33
N LEU A 143 1.35 -9.40 6.99
CA LEU A 143 1.24 -10.85 6.78
C LEU A 143 0.06 -11.44 7.56
N ALA A 144 -0.40 -12.63 7.16
CA ALA A 144 -1.47 -13.38 7.83
C ALA A 144 -1.25 -13.51 9.35
N ARG A 145 -0.01 -13.76 9.79
CA ARG A 145 0.36 -13.85 11.22
C ARG A 145 0.19 -12.54 11.99
N GLN A 146 0.21 -11.40 11.28
CA GLN A 146 0.11 -10.06 11.86
C GLN A 146 -1.34 -9.54 11.93
N LEU A 147 -2.31 -10.25 11.36
CA LEU A 147 -3.72 -9.84 11.39
C LEU A 147 -4.27 -9.58 12.81
N PRO A 148 -3.91 -10.33 13.86
CA PRO A 148 -4.34 -10.00 15.23
C PRO A 148 -3.82 -8.65 15.71
N VAL A 149 -2.60 -8.27 15.33
CA VAL A 149 -2.01 -6.97 15.68
C VAL A 149 -2.69 -5.86 14.89
N ALA A 150 -2.96 -6.08 13.60
CA ALA A 150 -3.72 -5.17 12.75
C ALA A 150 -5.14 -4.94 13.29
N LEU A 151 -5.84 -6.00 13.72
CA LEU A 151 -7.16 -5.90 14.34
C LEU A 151 -7.15 -5.02 15.60
N ASN A 152 -6.12 -5.14 16.44
CA ASN A 152 -5.97 -4.29 17.62
C ASN A 152 -5.77 -2.82 17.24
N LEU A 153 -4.96 -2.53 16.22
CA LEU A 153 -4.78 -1.17 15.70
C LEU A 153 -6.11 -0.59 15.17
N VAL A 154 -6.83 -1.34 14.35
CA VAL A 154 -8.13 -0.95 13.80
C VAL A 154 -9.12 -0.58 14.91
N LYS A 155 -9.23 -1.43 15.94
CA LYS A 155 -10.10 -1.17 17.08
C LYS A 155 -9.68 0.03 17.92
N SER A 156 -8.38 0.34 17.94
CA SER A 156 -7.83 1.49 18.68
C SER A 156 -8.04 2.82 17.96
N CYS A 157 -8.31 2.80 16.65
CA CYS A 157 -8.48 3.99 15.83
C CYS A 157 -9.82 3.93 15.05
N PRO A 158 -10.98 3.97 15.73
CA PRO A 158 -12.29 3.74 15.10
C PRO A 158 -12.71 4.82 14.10
N GLY A 159 -12.14 6.01 14.16
CA GLY A 159 -12.40 7.12 13.22
C GLY A 159 -11.52 7.10 11.97
N VAL A 160 -10.53 6.19 11.89
CA VAL A 160 -9.67 6.04 10.71
C VAL A 160 -10.24 4.96 9.79
N ALA A 161 -10.29 5.23 8.48
CA ALA A 161 -10.59 4.22 7.48
C ALA A 161 -9.33 3.38 7.22
N PHE A 162 -9.43 2.06 7.36
CA PHE A 162 -8.35 1.13 7.09
C PHE A 162 -8.58 0.36 5.79
N ILE A 163 -7.49 0.13 5.07
CA ILE A 163 -7.49 -0.66 3.83
C ILE A 163 -6.55 -1.84 4.03
N LEU A 164 -7.08 -3.06 4.10
CA LEU A 164 -6.26 -4.26 4.22
C LEU A 164 -5.72 -4.65 2.83
N ASP A 165 -4.42 -4.53 2.64
CA ASP A 165 -3.78 -4.91 1.39
C ASP A 165 -3.77 -6.44 1.20
N HIS A 166 -4.03 -6.89 -0.03
CA HIS A 166 -3.80 -8.26 -0.53
C HIS A 166 -4.40 -9.36 0.37
N CYS A 167 -5.61 -9.15 0.88
CA CYS A 167 -6.28 -10.08 1.79
C CYS A 167 -5.46 -10.43 3.05
N GLY A 168 -4.49 -9.59 3.46
CA GLY A 168 -3.57 -9.91 4.57
C GLY A 168 -2.63 -11.08 4.26
N VAL A 169 -2.26 -11.25 3.00
CA VAL A 169 -1.22 -12.18 2.51
C VAL A 169 -1.43 -13.63 3.04
N PRO A 170 -2.51 -14.34 2.65
CA PRO A 170 -2.73 -15.73 3.03
C PRO A 170 -1.65 -16.66 2.44
N GLN A 171 -1.37 -17.77 3.13
CA GLN A 171 -0.42 -18.80 2.67
C GLN A 171 -1.07 -19.72 1.63
N VAL A 172 -1.35 -19.18 0.45
CA VAL A 172 -2.10 -19.88 -0.62
C VAL A 172 -1.31 -21.06 -1.17
N LYS A 173 -0.02 -20.89 -1.42
CA LYS A 173 0.87 -21.92 -1.95
C LYS A 173 0.90 -23.18 -1.08
N GLU A 174 0.93 -23.00 0.22
CA GLU A 174 1.00 -24.07 1.21
C GLU A 174 -0.38 -24.66 1.52
N HIS A 175 -1.46 -24.08 0.98
CA HIS A 175 -2.86 -24.43 1.30
C HIS A 175 -3.19 -24.30 2.79
N ILE A 176 -2.47 -23.43 3.51
CA ILE A 176 -2.68 -23.18 4.95
C ILE A 176 -3.55 -21.92 5.09
N LEU A 177 -4.84 -22.14 5.32
CA LEU A 177 -5.80 -21.04 5.43
C LEU A 177 -6.20 -20.70 6.88
N ASP A 178 -5.92 -21.57 7.84
CA ASP A 178 -6.13 -21.26 9.26
C ASP A 178 -4.75 -21.01 9.93
N PRO A 179 -4.66 -20.03 10.84
CA PRO A 179 -5.71 -19.21 11.42
C PRO A 179 -6.11 -17.96 10.60
N TRP A 180 -5.56 -17.75 9.38
CA TRP A 180 -5.85 -16.57 8.54
C TRP A 180 -7.37 -16.36 8.37
N ARG A 181 -8.13 -17.42 8.02
CA ARG A 181 -9.59 -17.35 7.83
C ARG A 181 -10.31 -16.80 9.07
N GLN A 182 -9.93 -17.27 10.25
CA GLN A 182 -10.51 -16.80 11.50
C GLN A 182 -10.19 -15.32 11.73
N HIS A 183 -8.95 -14.89 11.47
CA HIS A 183 -8.53 -13.49 11.64
C HIS A 183 -9.24 -12.57 10.65
N ILE A 184 -9.45 -12.99 9.39
CA ILE A 184 -10.21 -12.23 8.39
C ILE A 184 -11.67 -12.08 8.85
N LEU A 185 -12.30 -13.14 9.36
CA LEU A 185 -13.66 -13.07 9.93
C LEU A 185 -13.75 -12.12 11.11
N GLU A 186 -12.71 -12.01 11.94
CA GLU A 186 -12.69 -11.04 13.04
C GLU A 186 -12.51 -9.60 12.56
N ILE A 187 -11.59 -9.36 11.63
CA ILE A 187 -11.33 -8.00 11.13
C ILE A 187 -12.50 -7.47 10.28
N SER A 188 -13.22 -8.35 9.57
CA SER A 188 -14.38 -7.98 8.75
C SER A 188 -15.58 -7.48 9.57
N LYS A 189 -15.60 -7.70 10.89
CA LYS A 189 -16.61 -7.13 11.81
C LYS A 189 -16.36 -5.65 12.11
N CYS A 190 -15.20 -5.12 11.76
CA CYS A 190 -14.88 -3.72 11.99
C CYS A 190 -15.43 -2.86 10.83
N PRO A 191 -16.33 -1.89 11.12
CA PRO A 191 -17.01 -1.11 10.08
C PRO A 191 -16.09 -0.15 9.32
N ASN A 192 -14.90 0.10 9.86
CA ASN A 192 -13.90 1.01 9.31
C ASN A 192 -12.79 0.30 8.53
N VAL A 193 -13.02 -0.95 8.07
CA VAL A 193 -12.05 -1.71 7.27
C VAL A 193 -12.66 -2.12 5.94
N VAL A 194 -11.92 -1.93 4.87
CA VAL A 194 -12.14 -2.56 3.56
C VAL A 194 -10.92 -3.40 3.19
N CYS A 195 -11.11 -4.37 2.28
CA CYS A 195 -10.03 -5.27 1.89
C CYS A 195 -9.82 -5.24 0.38
N LYS A 196 -8.56 -5.08 -0.06
CA LYS A 196 -8.17 -5.28 -1.46
C LYS A 196 -8.05 -6.77 -1.75
N VAL A 197 -8.88 -7.28 -2.65
CA VAL A 197 -8.79 -8.65 -3.17
C VAL A 197 -7.76 -8.65 -4.31
N SER A 198 -6.48 -8.72 -3.96
CA SER A 198 -5.34 -8.60 -4.87
C SER A 198 -4.14 -9.41 -4.37
N GLY A 199 -3.06 -9.51 -5.17
CA GLY A 199 -1.81 -10.14 -4.77
C GLY A 199 -1.85 -11.68 -4.68
N LEU A 200 -3.01 -12.32 -4.78
CA LEU A 200 -3.16 -13.76 -4.53
C LEU A 200 -2.39 -14.62 -5.53
N VAL A 201 -2.27 -14.18 -6.78
CA VAL A 201 -1.54 -14.91 -7.84
C VAL A 201 -0.05 -15.02 -7.51
N THR A 202 0.56 -13.97 -7.00
CA THR A 202 1.97 -13.98 -6.58
C THR A 202 2.20 -14.92 -5.41
N LEU A 203 1.18 -15.13 -4.58
CA LEU A 203 1.22 -16.01 -3.41
C LEU A 203 1.02 -17.48 -3.76
N CYS A 204 0.55 -17.82 -4.98
CA CYS A 204 0.35 -19.20 -5.42
C CYS A 204 1.66 -19.92 -5.76
N GLY A 205 2.81 -19.25 -5.75
CA GLY A 205 4.11 -19.86 -6.12
C GLY A 205 4.19 -20.30 -7.58
N ALA A 206 3.35 -19.77 -8.45
CA ALA A 206 3.50 -19.92 -9.90
C ALA A 206 4.88 -19.35 -10.30
N PRO A 207 5.58 -19.99 -11.29
CA PRO A 207 6.83 -19.44 -11.76
C PRO A 207 6.59 -18.00 -12.19
N HIS A 208 7.31 -17.07 -11.56
CA HIS A 208 7.21 -15.64 -11.84
C HIS A 208 7.77 -15.34 -13.23
N ASN A 209 7.05 -15.71 -14.28
CA ASN A 209 7.21 -15.06 -15.57
C ASN A 209 6.56 -13.66 -15.44
N VAL A 210 7.24 -12.78 -14.70
CA VAL A 210 6.84 -11.37 -14.43
C VAL A 210 6.93 -10.51 -15.70
N THR A 211 7.05 -11.13 -16.87
CA THR A 211 6.97 -10.44 -18.15
C THR A 211 5.54 -10.02 -18.55
N ASN A 212 4.52 -10.40 -17.77
CA ASN A 212 3.14 -10.02 -18.04
C ASN A 212 2.52 -9.27 -16.85
N VAL A 213 2.79 -7.97 -16.77
CA VAL A 213 2.04 -7.04 -15.93
C VAL A 213 0.52 -7.12 -16.22
N LYS A 214 0.13 -7.50 -17.42
CA LYS A 214 -1.26 -7.82 -17.80
C LYS A 214 -1.93 -8.86 -16.90
N THR A 215 -1.19 -9.74 -16.25
CA THR A 215 -1.76 -10.75 -15.35
C THR A 215 -2.13 -10.19 -13.98
N ALA A 216 -1.48 -9.14 -13.51
CA ALA A 216 -1.76 -8.54 -12.20
C ALA A 216 -3.05 -7.69 -12.21
N VAL A 217 -3.40 -7.09 -13.34
CA VAL A 217 -4.59 -6.24 -13.50
C VAL A 217 -5.86 -7.07 -13.69
N MET A 218 -5.77 -8.29 -14.23
CA MET A 218 -6.94 -9.15 -14.53
C MET A 218 -7.64 -9.77 -13.30
N TRP A 219 -7.16 -9.53 -12.07
CA TRP A 219 -7.71 -10.14 -10.86
C TRP A 219 -8.48 -9.17 -9.95
N SER A 220 -8.72 -7.95 -10.42
CA SER A 220 -9.64 -7.03 -9.72
C SER A 220 -11.13 -7.37 -9.92
N ASP A 221 -11.45 -8.37 -10.76
CA ASP A 221 -12.82 -8.71 -11.17
C ASP A 221 -13.40 -9.96 -10.50
N TYR A 222 -12.81 -10.45 -9.37
CA TYR A 222 -13.37 -11.60 -8.65
C TYR A 222 -13.55 -11.31 -7.16
#